data_1217b6e979161e89034cbe0feaf38b23
#
_entry.id   1217b6e979161e89034cbe0feaf38b23
#
_cell.length_a   1.000
_cell.length_b   1.000
_cell.length_c   1.000
_cell.angle_alpha   90.00
_cell.angle_beta   90.00
_cell.angle_gamma   90.00
#
_symmetry.space_group_name_H-M   'P 1'
#
loop_
_entity.id
_entity.type
_entity.pdbx_description
1 polymer ?
#
loop_
_entity_poly.entity_id
_entity_poly.type
_entity_poly.pdbx_seq_one_letter_code
_entity_poly.pdbx_strand_id
1 'polypeptide(L)'
;MTHRWKPSVTVAGIIEKEGRYLLVEEHTPKGLMLNNPAGHLDPGESPVQGCIREVLEETAFHFTPTALVGIYLSRFQKPPTPDDPDEDITYLRFAFTGVLGEFEASRPLDTGIVRTLWMSLEEMRQSHERHRSRLLIQCAEDHAKGIRYPLETIYTDATVLNGGVLP
;
A
#
# COMPACT_ATOMS: atom_id res chain seq x y z
N MET A 1 15.54 21.23 -20.40
CA MET A 1 15.73 20.64 -19.05
C MET A 1 15.53 19.13 -19.14
N THR A 2 16.52 18.34 -18.78
CA THR A 2 16.37 16.88 -18.73
C THR A 2 15.44 16.52 -17.57
N HIS A 3 14.27 15.97 -17.88
CA HIS A 3 13.33 15.49 -16.85
C HIS A 3 13.97 14.29 -16.13
N ARG A 4 14.33 14.44 -14.86
CA ARG A 4 14.83 13.31 -14.06
C ARG A 4 13.67 12.34 -13.81
N TRP A 5 13.87 11.08 -14.16
CA TRP A 5 12.92 10.03 -13.86
C TRP A 5 12.63 9.93 -12.34
N LYS A 6 11.37 9.78 -11.98
CA LYS A 6 10.89 9.66 -10.59
C LYS A 6 9.90 8.51 -10.50
N PRO A 7 10.08 7.54 -9.60
CA PRO A 7 9.05 6.55 -9.31
C PRO A 7 7.90 7.19 -8.53
N SER A 8 6.72 6.58 -8.64
CA SER A 8 5.58 6.86 -7.78
C SER A 8 5.76 6.10 -6.47
N VAL A 9 5.86 6.81 -5.35
CA VAL A 9 6.07 6.19 -4.04
C VAL A 9 4.75 5.81 -3.42
N THR A 10 4.63 4.56 -2.96
CA THR A 10 3.45 4.02 -2.29
C THR A 10 3.81 3.37 -0.96
N VAL A 11 2.84 3.29 -0.07
CA VAL A 11 2.93 2.64 1.23
C VAL A 11 1.81 1.60 1.36
N ALA A 12 2.05 0.51 2.08
CA ALA A 12 1.08 -0.58 2.22
C ALA A 12 1.14 -1.23 3.60
N GLY A 13 -0.03 -1.53 4.16
CA GLY A 13 -0.18 -2.34 5.37
C GLY A 13 -0.34 -3.82 5.02
N ILE A 14 0.55 -4.67 5.53
CA ILE A 14 0.48 -6.13 5.42
C ILE A 14 0.05 -6.65 6.79
N ILE A 15 -1.23 -6.83 6.93
CA ILE A 15 -1.89 -7.05 8.22
C ILE A 15 -2.45 -8.45 8.24
N GLU A 16 -1.95 -9.27 9.14
CA GLU A 16 -2.36 -10.66 9.32
C GLU A 16 -3.02 -10.85 10.68
N LYS A 17 -4.08 -11.62 10.71
CA LYS A 17 -4.74 -12.08 11.91
C LYS A 17 -5.27 -13.50 11.69
N GLU A 18 -4.88 -14.43 12.57
CA GLU A 18 -5.36 -15.83 12.55
C GLU A 18 -5.17 -16.54 11.19
N GLY A 19 -4.03 -16.29 10.52
CA GLY A 19 -3.69 -16.87 9.23
C GLY A 19 -4.37 -16.21 8.02
N ARG A 20 -5.05 -15.08 8.23
CA ARG A 20 -5.74 -14.33 7.17
C ARG A 20 -5.21 -12.91 7.07
N TYR A 21 -5.13 -12.39 5.86
CA TYR A 21 -4.65 -11.04 5.55
C TYR A 21 -5.82 -10.10 5.31
N LEU A 22 -5.76 -8.90 5.88
CA LEU A 22 -6.69 -7.82 5.60
C LEU A 22 -6.42 -7.24 4.23
N LEU A 23 -7.41 -7.29 3.37
CA LEU A 23 -7.39 -6.71 2.03
C LEU A 23 -8.52 -5.71 1.86
N VAL A 24 -8.41 -4.89 0.85
CA VAL A 24 -9.47 -4.03 0.34
C VAL A 24 -9.94 -4.52 -1.03
N GLU A 25 -11.22 -4.37 -1.32
CA GLU A 25 -11.80 -4.54 -2.64
C GLU A 25 -12.16 -3.16 -3.17
N GLU A 26 -11.65 -2.83 -4.34
CA GLU A 26 -11.76 -1.49 -4.91
C GLU A 26 -12.27 -1.49 -6.36
N HIS A 27 -12.97 -0.43 -6.72
CA HIS A 27 -13.35 -0.17 -8.09
C HIS A 27 -12.14 0.31 -8.90
N THR A 28 -11.92 -0.35 -10.03
CA THR A 28 -10.90 0.05 -11.00
C THR A 28 -11.50 0.05 -12.42
N PRO A 29 -10.84 0.64 -13.42
CA PRO A 29 -11.27 0.50 -14.82
C PRO A 29 -11.38 -0.95 -15.30
N LYS A 30 -10.70 -1.89 -14.63
CA LYS A 30 -10.75 -3.33 -14.92
C LYS A 30 -11.83 -4.08 -14.13
N GLY A 31 -12.64 -3.38 -13.33
CA GLY A 31 -13.63 -3.96 -12.43
C GLY A 31 -13.17 -3.96 -10.97
N LEU A 32 -13.79 -4.85 -10.17
CA LEU A 32 -13.46 -5.00 -8.76
C LEU A 32 -12.15 -5.76 -8.57
N MET A 33 -11.16 -5.09 -8.01
CA MET A 33 -9.83 -5.64 -7.78
C MET A 33 -9.50 -5.69 -6.29
N LEU A 34 -8.59 -6.57 -5.92
CA LEU A 34 -8.08 -6.73 -4.57
C LEU A 34 -6.73 -6.05 -4.42
N ASN A 35 -6.52 -5.40 -3.27
CA ASN A 35 -5.25 -4.81 -2.90
C ASN A 35 -4.99 -4.98 -1.40
N ASN A 36 -3.71 -4.84 -0.99
CA ASN A 36 -3.44 -4.52 0.41
C ASN A 36 -4.00 -3.13 0.69
N PRO A 37 -4.34 -2.75 1.93
CA PRO A 37 -4.54 -1.34 2.27
C PRO A 37 -3.30 -0.55 1.90
N ALA A 38 -3.40 0.35 0.90
CA ALA A 38 -2.23 0.96 0.28
C ALA A 38 -2.58 2.17 -0.58
N GLY A 39 -1.76 3.19 -0.54
CA GLY A 39 -1.88 4.36 -1.41
C GLY A 39 -0.58 5.11 -1.59
N HIS A 40 -0.65 6.30 -2.13
CA HIS A 40 0.51 7.14 -2.41
C HIS A 40 1.02 7.80 -1.13
N LEU A 41 2.34 7.96 -1.06
CA LEU A 41 2.96 8.78 -0.03
C LEU A 41 2.70 10.26 -0.33
N ASP A 42 2.16 10.97 0.64
CA ASP A 42 1.86 12.38 0.54
C ASP A 42 3.06 13.28 0.97
N PRO A 43 3.15 14.50 0.42
CA PRO A 43 4.11 15.47 0.91
C PRO A 43 3.92 15.76 2.41
N GLY A 44 4.99 15.80 3.15
CA GLY A 44 4.97 16.17 4.57
C GLY A 44 4.79 15.00 5.55
N GLU A 45 4.74 13.77 5.05
CA GLU A 45 4.66 12.57 5.89
C GLU A 45 5.84 11.61 5.68
N SER A 46 6.17 10.86 6.71
CA SER A 46 7.09 9.73 6.58
C SER A 46 6.39 8.52 5.98
N PRO A 47 7.11 7.53 5.41
CA PRO A 47 6.49 6.30 4.92
C PRO A 47 5.66 5.56 5.98
N VAL A 48 6.06 5.63 7.25
CA VAL A 48 5.31 5.05 8.37
C VAL A 48 4.00 5.80 8.58
N GLN A 49 4.03 7.14 8.60
CA GLN A 49 2.82 7.97 8.75
C GLN A 49 1.86 7.76 7.58
N GLY A 50 2.37 7.73 6.34
CA GLY A 50 1.56 7.45 5.16
C GLY A 50 0.87 6.09 5.25
N CYS A 51 1.57 5.05 5.70
CA CYS A 51 0.96 3.73 5.89
C CYS A 51 -0.15 3.74 6.96
N ILE A 52 0.05 4.44 8.08
CA ILE A 52 -0.99 4.59 9.12
C ILE A 52 -2.23 5.29 8.55
N ARG A 53 -2.04 6.36 7.79
CA ARG A 53 -3.11 7.12 7.14
C ARG A 53 -3.89 6.24 6.16
N GLU A 54 -3.22 5.60 5.22
CA GLU A 54 -3.85 4.76 4.19
C GLU A 54 -4.64 3.59 4.80
N VAL A 55 -4.08 2.90 5.80
CA VAL A 55 -4.80 1.81 6.48
C VAL A 55 -6.08 2.34 7.13
N LEU A 56 -6.02 3.51 7.79
CA LEU A 56 -7.19 4.10 8.42
C LEU A 56 -8.25 4.54 7.40
N GLU A 57 -7.84 5.18 6.31
CA GLU A 57 -8.71 5.70 5.25
C GLU A 57 -9.42 4.58 4.49
N GLU A 58 -8.70 3.49 4.19
CA GLU A 58 -9.24 2.39 3.40
C GLU A 58 -9.91 1.29 4.21
N THR A 59 -9.65 1.20 5.52
CA THR A 59 -10.17 0.08 6.33
C THR A 59 -10.94 0.51 7.57
N ALA A 60 -10.91 1.77 7.95
CA ALA A 60 -11.42 2.31 9.20
C ALA A 60 -10.78 1.70 10.47
N PHE A 61 -9.67 0.99 10.34
CA PHE A 61 -8.88 0.50 11.48
C PHE A 61 -7.71 1.43 11.78
N HIS A 62 -7.52 1.73 13.05
CA HIS A 62 -6.25 2.25 13.52
C HIS A 62 -5.16 1.19 13.35
N PHE A 63 -3.98 1.62 12.98
CA PHE A 63 -2.86 0.72 12.69
C PHE A 63 -1.57 1.24 13.31
N THR A 64 -0.85 0.35 13.98
CA THR A 64 0.47 0.64 14.54
C THR A 64 1.50 -0.23 13.83
N PRO A 65 2.27 0.29 12.87
CA PRO A 65 3.37 -0.42 12.25
C PRO A 65 4.43 -0.83 13.28
N THR A 66 4.90 -2.07 13.19
CA THR A 66 5.94 -2.62 14.08
C THR A 66 7.20 -3.05 13.34
N ALA A 67 7.11 -3.29 12.04
CA ALA A 67 8.25 -3.64 11.20
C ALA A 67 8.01 -3.30 9.73
N LEU A 68 9.10 -3.08 9.01
CA LEU A 68 9.10 -3.06 7.54
C LEU A 68 9.16 -4.52 7.04
N VAL A 69 8.27 -4.89 6.14
CA VAL A 69 8.30 -6.20 5.45
C VAL A 69 9.28 -6.16 4.29
N GLY A 70 9.28 -5.06 3.55
CA GLY A 70 10.21 -4.88 2.43
C GLY A 70 9.96 -3.60 1.65
N ILE A 71 10.87 -3.38 0.69
CA ILE A 71 10.80 -2.29 -0.28
C ILE A 71 10.75 -2.95 -1.66
N TYR A 72 9.74 -2.60 -2.46
CA TYR A 72 9.42 -3.30 -3.70
C TYR A 72 9.35 -2.33 -4.87
N LEU A 73 9.86 -2.76 -6.01
CA LEU A 73 9.66 -2.07 -7.28
C LEU A 73 8.73 -2.87 -8.17
N SER A 74 7.75 -2.20 -8.74
CA SER A 74 6.91 -2.77 -9.78
C SER A 74 6.66 -1.75 -10.88
N ARG A 75 6.43 -2.22 -12.09
CA ARG A 75 6.15 -1.37 -13.23
C ARG A 75 4.80 -1.72 -13.83
N PHE A 76 3.99 -0.73 -14.03
CA PHE A 76 2.73 -0.82 -14.77
C PHE A 76 2.90 -0.13 -16.12
N GLN A 77 2.52 -0.82 -17.17
CA GLN A 77 2.52 -0.28 -18.52
C GLN A 77 1.15 -0.52 -19.15
N LYS A 78 0.61 0.52 -19.72
CA LYS A 78 -0.61 0.49 -20.51
C LYS A 78 -0.30 1.11 -21.87
N PRO A 79 -0.46 0.36 -22.97
CA PRO A 79 -0.27 0.94 -24.29
C PRO A 79 -1.32 2.03 -24.56
N PRO A 80 -1.02 3.02 -25.40
CA PRO A 80 -1.95 4.06 -25.76
C PRO A 80 -3.16 3.48 -26.50
N THR A 81 -4.31 4.11 -26.30
CA THR A 81 -5.51 3.90 -27.10
C THR A 81 -5.92 5.22 -27.75
N PRO A 82 -6.85 5.26 -28.73
CA PRO A 82 -7.28 6.51 -29.34
C PRO A 82 -7.79 7.56 -28.33
N ASP A 83 -8.35 7.10 -27.20
CA ASP A 83 -8.98 7.94 -26.20
C ASP A 83 -8.16 8.11 -24.92
N ASP A 84 -6.98 7.47 -24.81
CA ASP A 84 -6.24 7.39 -23.57
C ASP A 84 -4.72 7.23 -23.86
N PRO A 85 -3.87 8.14 -23.35
CA PRO A 85 -2.42 8.08 -23.58
C PRO A 85 -1.80 6.83 -22.97
N ASP A 86 -0.58 6.54 -23.35
CA ASP A 86 0.22 5.51 -22.70
C ASP A 86 0.50 5.86 -21.23
N GLU A 87 0.46 4.84 -20.40
CA GLU A 87 0.92 4.94 -19.02
C GLU A 87 2.12 4.04 -18.81
N ASP A 88 3.18 4.60 -18.26
CA ASP A 88 4.39 3.88 -17.88
C ASP A 88 4.82 4.36 -16.49
N ILE A 89 4.34 3.67 -15.46
CA ILE A 89 4.54 4.06 -14.08
C ILE A 89 5.37 2.99 -13.38
N THR A 90 6.48 3.39 -12.78
CA THR A 90 7.20 2.57 -11.82
C THR A 90 6.80 2.98 -10.41
N TYR A 91 6.33 2.01 -9.64
CA TYR A 91 6.00 2.18 -8.24
C TYR A 91 7.14 1.71 -7.35
N LEU A 92 7.49 2.52 -6.35
CA LEU A 92 8.35 2.15 -5.23
C LEU A 92 7.47 2.01 -3.98
N ARG A 93 7.25 0.78 -3.53
CA ARG A 93 6.39 0.47 -2.39
C ARG A 93 7.19 0.17 -1.14
N PHE A 94 6.82 0.83 -0.04
CA PHE A 94 7.22 0.47 1.32
C PHE A 94 6.08 -0.32 1.96
N ALA A 95 6.31 -1.58 2.32
CA ALA A 95 5.31 -2.45 2.93
C ALA A 95 5.62 -2.67 4.41
N PHE A 96 4.66 -2.38 5.27
CA PHE A 96 4.78 -2.49 6.72
C PHE A 96 3.83 -3.53 7.28
N THR A 97 4.24 -4.20 8.35
CA THR A 97 3.35 -4.99 9.19
C THR A 97 3.24 -4.37 10.57
N GLY A 98 2.20 -4.73 11.30
CA GLY A 98 1.94 -4.17 12.62
C GLY A 98 0.66 -4.72 13.24
N VAL A 99 0.13 -3.96 14.17
CA VAL A 99 -1.03 -4.35 14.99
C VAL A 99 -2.21 -3.45 14.65
N LEU A 100 -3.38 -4.06 14.41
CA LEU A 100 -4.64 -3.34 14.33
C LEU A 100 -5.09 -2.89 15.72
N GLY A 101 -5.53 -1.65 15.78
CA GLY A 101 -6.18 -1.06 16.95
C GLY A 101 -7.69 -1.00 16.79
N GLU A 102 -8.27 0.10 17.28
CA GLU A 102 -9.70 0.37 17.26
C GLU A 102 -10.25 0.46 15.83
N PHE A 103 -11.50 0.00 15.66
CA PHE A 103 -12.26 0.15 14.43
C PHE A 103 -13.25 1.31 14.56
N GLU A 104 -13.16 2.28 13.65
CA GLU A 104 -14.07 3.42 13.59
C GLU A 104 -15.31 3.09 12.72
N ALA A 105 -16.32 2.47 13.32
CA ALA A 105 -17.51 2.00 12.58
C ALA A 105 -18.27 3.08 11.79
N SER A 106 -18.14 4.35 12.17
CA SER A 106 -18.78 5.47 11.48
C SER A 106 -17.91 6.15 10.42
N ARG A 107 -16.65 5.75 10.27
CA ARG A 107 -15.74 6.33 9.28
C ARG A 107 -16.13 5.86 7.88
N PRO A 108 -16.39 6.76 6.95
CA PRO A 108 -16.51 6.38 5.54
C PRO A 108 -15.14 5.88 5.03
N LEU A 109 -15.15 4.86 4.22
CA LEU A 109 -13.97 4.41 3.51
C LEU A 109 -13.66 5.34 2.34
N ASP A 110 -12.41 5.36 1.90
CA ASP A 110 -11.97 6.16 0.77
C ASP A 110 -12.78 5.88 -0.50
N THR A 111 -12.87 6.90 -1.35
CA THR A 111 -13.58 6.81 -2.62
C THR A 111 -13.00 5.69 -3.48
N GLY A 112 -13.86 4.78 -3.93
CA GLY A 112 -13.48 3.61 -4.72
C GLY A 112 -13.31 2.34 -3.90
N ILE A 113 -13.08 2.42 -2.60
CA ILE A 113 -13.07 1.25 -1.72
C ILE A 113 -14.50 0.77 -1.49
N VAL A 114 -14.76 -0.48 -1.83
CA VAL A 114 -16.09 -1.11 -1.68
C VAL A 114 -16.25 -1.73 -0.30
N ARG A 115 -15.22 -2.45 0.13
CA ARG A 115 -15.20 -3.15 1.43
C ARG A 115 -13.81 -3.64 1.80
N THR A 116 -13.66 -3.99 3.06
CA THR A 116 -12.54 -4.79 3.55
C THR A 116 -12.92 -6.27 3.59
N LEU A 117 -11.94 -7.15 3.46
CA LEU A 117 -12.13 -8.60 3.58
C LEU A 117 -10.84 -9.27 4.10
N TRP A 118 -11.02 -10.45 4.69
CA TRP A 118 -9.93 -11.26 5.21
C TRP A 118 -9.74 -12.50 4.34
N MET A 119 -8.53 -12.71 3.82
CA MET A 119 -8.21 -13.84 2.95
C MET A 119 -6.97 -14.58 3.43
N SER A 120 -7.01 -15.92 3.38
CA SER A 120 -5.81 -16.72 3.55
C SER A 120 -4.88 -16.57 2.35
N LEU A 121 -3.59 -16.92 2.50
CA LEU A 121 -2.64 -16.94 1.37
C LEU A 121 -3.13 -17.81 0.21
N GLU A 122 -3.77 -18.94 0.52
CA GLU A 122 -4.28 -19.83 -0.51
C GLU A 122 -5.43 -19.18 -1.30
N GLU A 123 -6.39 -18.56 -0.63
CA GLU A 123 -7.47 -17.79 -1.28
C GLU A 123 -6.91 -16.65 -2.12
N MET A 124 -5.87 -15.97 -1.63
CA MET A 124 -5.18 -14.92 -2.38
C MET A 124 -4.54 -15.49 -3.66
N ARG A 125 -3.83 -16.62 -3.58
CA ARG A 125 -3.23 -17.27 -4.77
C ARG A 125 -4.27 -17.66 -5.80
N GLN A 126 -5.41 -18.20 -5.35
CA GLN A 126 -6.52 -18.61 -6.23
C GLN A 126 -7.22 -17.43 -6.90
N SER A 127 -7.14 -16.23 -6.32
CA SER A 127 -7.77 -15.01 -6.83
C SER A 127 -6.81 -14.07 -7.58
N HIS A 128 -5.68 -14.58 -8.07
CA HIS A 128 -4.60 -13.77 -8.66
C HIS A 128 -5.05 -12.86 -9.82
N GLU A 129 -6.08 -13.26 -10.58
CA GLU A 129 -6.66 -12.46 -11.67
C GLU A 129 -7.32 -11.17 -11.17
N ARG A 130 -7.72 -11.15 -9.89
CA ARG A 130 -8.31 -10.00 -9.23
C ARG A 130 -7.31 -9.12 -8.51
N HIS A 131 -6.03 -9.43 -8.57
CA HIS A 131 -5.01 -8.61 -7.92
C HIS A 131 -4.75 -7.34 -8.72
N ARG A 132 -4.88 -6.19 -8.07
CA ARG A 132 -4.51 -4.89 -8.66
C ARG A 132 -3.03 -4.84 -9.04
N SER A 133 -2.19 -5.51 -8.27
CA SER A 133 -0.75 -5.59 -8.46
C SER A 133 -0.22 -6.95 -8.00
N ARG A 134 0.83 -7.43 -8.64
CA ARG A 134 1.57 -8.62 -8.19
C ARG A 134 2.18 -8.44 -6.79
N LEU A 135 2.36 -7.21 -6.34
CA LEU A 135 2.88 -6.92 -5.01
C LEU A 135 1.91 -7.31 -3.89
N LEU A 136 0.61 -7.44 -4.17
CA LEU A 136 -0.37 -7.90 -3.19
C LEU A 136 0.05 -9.24 -2.56
N ILE A 137 0.26 -10.24 -3.39
CA ILE A 137 0.64 -11.58 -2.91
C ILE A 137 2.11 -11.66 -2.49
N GLN A 138 3.01 -10.98 -3.22
CA GLN A 138 4.44 -10.99 -2.90
C GLN A 138 4.72 -10.47 -1.48
N CYS A 139 4.11 -9.34 -1.11
CA CYS A 139 4.26 -8.79 0.24
C CYS A 139 3.72 -9.73 1.32
N ALA A 140 2.58 -10.36 1.08
CA ALA A 140 1.98 -11.32 2.02
C ALA A 140 2.83 -12.59 2.17
N GLU A 141 3.39 -13.10 1.08
CA GLU A 141 4.29 -14.27 1.12
C GLU A 141 5.60 -13.97 1.86
N ASP A 142 6.18 -12.79 1.66
CA ASP A 142 7.38 -12.39 2.39
C ASP A 142 7.08 -12.18 3.87
N HIS A 143 5.91 -11.61 4.18
CA HIS A 143 5.43 -11.54 5.56
C HIS A 143 5.29 -12.94 6.19
N ALA A 144 4.70 -13.91 5.49
CA ALA A 144 4.51 -15.27 5.97
C ALA A 144 5.83 -16.03 6.18
N LYS A 145 6.88 -15.70 5.42
CA LYS A 145 8.25 -16.20 5.63
C LYS A 145 8.92 -15.61 6.88
N GLY A 146 8.27 -14.67 7.57
CA GLY A 146 8.82 -14.01 8.76
C GLY A 146 9.79 -12.88 8.44
N ILE A 147 9.82 -12.36 7.22
CA ILE A 147 10.69 -11.24 6.86
C ILE A 147 10.25 -9.99 7.59
N ARG A 148 11.16 -9.44 8.40
CA ARG A 148 10.94 -8.25 9.25
C ARG A 148 12.22 -7.46 9.33
N TYR A 149 12.13 -6.15 9.04
CA TYR A 149 13.21 -5.20 9.24
C TYR A 149 12.76 -4.15 10.25
N PRO A 150 13.68 -3.64 11.08
CA PRO A 150 13.36 -2.56 12.02
C PRO A 150 12.80 -1.34 11.29
N LEU A 151 11.87 -0.61 11.89
CA LEU A 151 11.33 0.63 11.31
C LEU A 151 12.42 1.69 11.09
N GLU A 152 13.45 1.68 11.93
CA GLU A 152 14.64 2.53 11.85
C GLU A 152 15.49 2.29 10.59
N THR A 153 15.19 1.24 9.82
CA THR A 153 15.76 1.05 8.47
C THR A 153 15.42 2.21 7.54
N ILE A 154 14.30 2.91 7.82
CA ILE A 154 13.88 4.09 7.08
C ILE A 154 14.13 5.32 7.94
N TYR A 155 15.09 6.14 7.53
CA TYR A 155 15.30 7.45 8.13
C TYR A 155 14.48 8.49 7.37
N THR A 156 13.69 9.28 8.09
CA THR A 156 12.96 10.43 7.53
C THR A 156 13.53 11.70 8.12
N ASP A 157 14.13 12.52 7.26
CA ASP A 157 14.71 13.80 7.67
C ASP A 157 13.62 14.79 8.10
N ALA A 158 13.93 15.63 9.08
CA ALA A 158 13.00 16.62 9.60
C ALA A 158 12.48 17.60 8.53
N THR A 159 13.25 17.86 7.48
CA THR A 159 12.85 18.73 6.37
C THR A 159 11.64 18.17 5.61
N VAL A 160 11.43 16.85 5.61
CA VAL A 160 10.24 16.22 5.02
C VAL A 160 9.00 16.60 5.83
N LEU A 161 9.09 16.50 7.16
CA LEU A 161 7.94 16.67 8.06
C LEU A 161 7.57 18.14 8.29
N ASN A 162 8.49 19.05 8.09
CA ASN A 162 8.31 20.50 8.31
C ASN A 162 7.92 21.27 7.03
N GLY A 163 7.41 20.58 6.01
CA GLY A 163 7.01 21.23 4.76
C GLY A 163 8.18 21.77 3.94
N GLY A 164 9.39 21.22 4.12
CA GLY A 164 10.58 21.59 3.33
C GLY A 164 11.23 22.92 3.73
N VAL A 165 10.84 23.51 4.84
CA VAL A 165 11.57 24.69 5.38
C VAL A 165 12.83 24.17 6.07
N LEU A 166 13.99 24.41 5.41
CA LEU A 166 15.28 24.20 6.05
C LEU A 166 15.42 25.17 7.25
N PRO A 167 16.01 24.72 8.35
CA PRO A 167 16.29 25.59 9.50
C PRO A 167 17.28 26.70 9.14
#